data_92aaee6fd7251241b9b21e1b512bc6b2
#
_entry.id   92aaee6fd7251241b9b21e1b512bc6b2
#
_cell.length_a   1.000
_cell.length_b   1.000
_cell.length_c   1.000
_cell.angle_alpha   90.00
_cell.angle_beta   90.00
_cell.angle_gamma   90.00
#
_symmetry.space_group_name_H-M   'P 1'
#
loop_
_entity.id
_entity.type
_entity.pdbx_description
1 polymer ?
#
loop_
_entity_poly.entity_id
_entity_poly.type
_entity_poly.pdbx_seq_one_letter_code
_entity_poly.pdbx_strand_id
1 'polypeptide(L)' 'MELKAKEFSNNKELCKFVNDNGDYIDIETIVVLNGIPQLFYWE' A
#
# COMPACT_ATOMS: atom_id res chain seq x y z
N MET A 1 4.22 9.83 -13.29
CA MET A 1 3.57 9.28 -12.09
C MET A 1 2.57 8.22 -12.52
N GLU A 2 2.65 7.04 -11.94
CA GLU A 2 1.80 5.91 -12.30
C GLU A 2 1.02 5.42 -11.09
N LEU A 3 -0.19 4.92 -11.33
CA LEU A 3 -0.95 4.23 -10.29
C LEU A 3 -0.43 2.80 -10.19
N LYS A 4 -0.05 2.40 -8.99
CA LYS A 4 0.48 1.08 -8.71
C LYS A 4 -0.33 0.40 -7.63
N ALA A 5 -0.31 -0.93 -7.63
CA ALA A 5 -1.00 -1.74 -6.61
C ALA A 5 -0.02 -2.74 -6.01
N LYS A 6 -0.12 -2.94 -4.71
CA LYS A 6 0.73 -3.90 -4.00
C LYS A 6 -0.08 -4.64 -2.96
N GLU A 7 0.05 -5.96 -2.92
CA GLU A 7 -0.56 -6.80 -1.89
C GLU A 7 0.42 -7.06 -0.76
N PHE A 8 -0.12 -7.19 0.46
CA PHE A 8 0.69 -7.49 1.64
C PHE A 8 0.14 -8.72 2.35
N SER A 9 1.02 -9.45 3.03
CA SER A 9 0.63 -10.64 3.78
C SER A 9 -0.25 -10.32 4.98
N ASN A 10 -0.06 -9.14 5.56
CA ASN A 10 -0.80 -8.70 6.74
C ASN A 10 -0.67 -7.18 6.90
N ASN A 11 -1.41 -6.63 7.86
CA ASN A 11 -1.43 -5.19 8.10
C ASN A 11 -0.07 -4.65 8.52
N LYS A 12 0.70 -5.43 9.25
CA LYS A 12 2.02 -5.01 9.72
C LYS A 12 2.96 -4.73 8.56
N GLU A 13 2.93 -5.59 7.54
CA GLU A 13 3.76 -5.40 6.35
C GLU A 13 3.30 -4.19 5.54
N LEU A 14 1.99 -3.96 5.44
CA LEU A 14 1.46 -2.77 4.80
C LEU A 14 1.98 -1.51 5.50
N CYS A 15 1.85 -1.46 6.82
CA CYS A 15 2.28 -0.29 7.59
C CYS A 15 3.78 -0.04 7.44
N LYS A 16 4.58 -1.11 7.44
CA LYS A 16 6.02 -0.99 7.26
C LYS A 16 6.35 -0.36 5.91
N PHE A 17 5.72 -0.84 4.85
CA PHE A 17 5.94 -0.30 3.51
C PHE A 17 5.59 1.18 3.45
N VAL A 18 4.43 1.56 3.98
CA VAL A 18 4.00 2.96 3.96
C VAL A 18 4.94 3.84 4.78
N ASN A 19 5.37 3.37 5.94
CA ASN A 19 6.29 4.13 6.79
C ASN A 19 7.66 4.32 6.11
N ASP A 20 8.13 3.29 5.40
CA ASP A 20 9.44 3.34 4.75
C ASP A 20 9.41 4.17 3.46
N ASN A 21 8.26 4.27 2.79
CA ASN A 21 8.16 4.88 1.46
C ASN A 21 7.23 6.10 1.40
N GLY A 22 6.67 6.53 2.51
CA GLY A 22 5.64 7.56 2.53
C GLY A 22 6.05 8.89 1.91
N ASP A 23 7.35 9.20 1.92
CA ASP A 23 7.86 10.44 1.32
C ASP A 23 7.94 10.38 -0.21
N TYR A 24 7.82 9.18 -0.78
CA TYR A 24 8.02 8.94 -2.22
C TYR A 24 6.77 8.54 -2.95
N ILE A 25 5.69 8.27 -2.24
CA ILE A 25 4.44 7.79 -2.83
C ILE A 25 3.26 8.62 -2.32
N ASP A 26 2.21 8.67 -3.15
CA ASP A 26 0.92 9.24 -2.75
C ASP A 26 -0.10 8.12 -2.66
N ILE A 27 -0.69 7.96 -1.48
CA ILE A 27 -1.65 6.88 -1.26
C ILE A 27 -2.99 7.25 -1.87
N GLU A 28 -3.51 6.38 -2.75
CA GLU A 28 -4.83 6.53 -3.34
C GLU A 28 -5.89 5.89 -2.44
N THR A 29 -5.72 4.62 -2.14
CA THR A 29 -6.66 3.89 -1.28
C THR A 29 -6.03 2.61 -0.76
N ILE A 30 -6.62 2.09 0.32
CA ILE A 30 -6.27 0.79 0.89
C ILE A 30 -7.54 -0.03 0.95
N VAL A 31 -7.48 -1.26 0.42
CA VAL A 31 -8.61 -2.19 0.37
C VAL A 31 -8.18 -3.50 1.00
N VAL A 32 -9.05 -4.10 1.81
CA VAL A 32 -8.81 -5.42 2.37
C VAL A 32 -9.79 -6.40 1.74
N LEU A 33 -9.26 -7.38 1.00
CA LEU A 33 -10.05 -8.41 0.35
C LEU A 33 -9.62 -9.77 0.89
N ASN A 34 -10.57 -10.53 1.46
CA ASN A 34 -10.30 -11.85 2.03
C ASN A 34 -9.15 -11.82 3.05
N GLY A 35 -9.08 -10.75 3.84
CA GLY A 35 -8.03 -10.59 4.84
C GLY A 35 -6.69 -10.17 4.28
N ILE A 36 -6.58 -9.92 2.97
CA ILE A 36 -5.33 -9.52 2.32
C ILE A 36 -5.37 -8.01 2.06
N PRO A 37 -4.50 -7.22 2.70
CA PRO A 37 -4.43 -5.78 2.45
C PRO A 37 -3.83 -5.49 1.09
N GLN A 38 -4.42 -4.52 0.39
CA GLN A 38 -3.92 -4.04 -0.89
C GLN A 38 -3.81 -2.53 -0.84
N LEU A 39 -2.67 -2.02 -1.27
CA LEU A 39 -2.41 -0.59 -1.34
C LEU A 39 -2.39 -0.15 -2.80
N PHE A 40 -3.16 0.88 -3.11
CA PHE A 40 -3.11 1.56 -4.41
C PHE A 40 -2.47 2.92 -4.19
N TYR A 41 -1.42 3.21 -4.95
CA TYR A 41 -0.62 4.41 -4.74
C TYR A 41 -0.02 4.93 -6.04
N TRP A 42 0.31 6.20 -6.04
CA TRP A 42 0.95 6.87 -7.17
C TRP A 42 2.44 7.03 -6.89
N GLU A 43 3.22 6.74 -7.90
CA GLU A 43 4.68 6.89 -7.80
C GLU A 43 5.30 7.34 -9.12
#